data_1ac31a8fedd6b485bd6e58a17a2adc04
#
_entry.id   1ac31a8fedd6b485bd6e58a17a2adc04
#
_cell.length_a   1.000
_cell.length_b   1.000
_cell.length_c   1.000
_cell.angle_alpha   90.00
_cell.angle_beta   90.00
_cell.angle_gamma   90.00
#
_symmetry.space_group_name_H-M   'P 1'
#
loop_
_entity.id
_entity.type
_entity.pdbx_description
1 polymer ?
#
loop_
_entity_poly.entity_id
_entity_poly.type
_entity_poly.pdbx_seq_one_letter_code
_entity_poly.pdbx_strand_id
1 'polypeptide(L)'
;MSHLSSYLTAAGGVLAGLAAAAALLVRQRQIIHCQRQALTARDRDRSHWHRLATHNDTTDLPNRRALWTHVEATFSLGEPLGLVLIDLDRFKQVNDTYGHEHGNDLLHEVGRRLTAHGPSVALAAHLAGDEFALVVHGDDGEVEAAAQAAHRRISKLPYEIAGRQVIVTASVGYAVAEPGMLPRDLLHAADQAMYLAKRKRCGIRAHDPSHATPPGVVTRYRDLR
;
A
#
# COMPACT_ATOMS: atom_id res chain seq x y z
N MET A 1 75.21 -28.09 -24.47
CA MET A 1 74.67 -26.77 -24.00
C MET A 1 73.33 -26.34 -24.70
N SER A 2 72.98 -26.94 -25.83
CA SER A 2 71.75 -26.59 -26.59
C SER A 2 70.40 -26.97 -25.93
N HIS A 3 70.38 -28.08 -25.19
CA HIS A 3 69.14 -28.57 -24.57
C HIS A 3 68.65 -27.71 -23.36
N LEU A 4 69.59 -27.12 -22.62
CA LEU A 4 69.23 -26.28 -21.44
C LEU A 4 68.57 -24.97 -21.85
N SER A 5 68.96 -24.38 -22.97
CA SER A 5 68.38 -23.16 -23.55
C SER A 5 66.94 -23.41 -24.03
N SER A 6 66.70 -24.57 -24.64
CA SER A 6 65.35 -24.93 -25.10
C SER A 6 64.35 -25.17 -23.95
N TYR A 7 64.79 -25.74 -22.82
CA TYR A 7 63.95 -25.92 -21.63
C TYR A 7 63.66 -24.61 -20.93
N LEU A 8 64.58 -23.66 -20.89
CA LEU A 8 64.34 -22.33 -20.28
C LEU A 8 63.38 -21.49 -21.10
N THR A 9 63.44 -21.54 -22.43
CA THR A 9 62.44 -20.82 -23.29
C THR A 9 61.11 -21.46 -23.21
N ALA A 10 60.95 -22.78 -23.15
CA ALA A 10 59.69 -23.47 -22.96
C ALA A 10 59.05 -23.15 -21.59
N ALA A 11 59.80 -23.15 -20.51
CA ALA A 11 59.36 -22.82 -19.17
C ALA A 11 58.88 -21.34 -19.07
N GLY A 12 59.60 -20.41 -19.71
CA GLY A 12 59.23 -19.00 -19.82
C GLY A 12 57.89 -18.81 -20.54
N GLY A 13 57.64 -19.54 -21.62
CA GLY A 13 56.42 -19.52 -22.37
C GLY A 13 55.19 -20.01 -21.53
N VAL A 14 55.37 -21.10 -20.77
CA VAL A 14 54.33 -21.64 -19.89
C VAL A 14 54.00 -20.65 -18.77
N LEU A 15 55.00 -20.05 -18.13
CA LEU A 15 54.80 -19.04 -17.08
C LEU A 15 54.06 -17.81 -17.62
N ALA A 16 54.41 -17.31 -18.79
CA ALA A 16 53.74 -16.20 -19.44
C ALA A 16 52.26 -16.53 -19.78
N GLY A 17 52.00 -17.76 -20.26
CA GLY A 17 50.65 -18.24 -20.52
C GLY A 17 49.77 -18.31 -19.24
N LEU A 18 50.35 -18.83 -18.14
CA LEU A 18 49.67 -18.88 -16.85
C LEU A 18 49.38 -17.48 -16.29
N ALA A 19 50.31 -16.54 -16.42
CA ALA A 19 50.10 -15.16 -16.00
C ALA A 19 49.00 -14.47 -16.81
N ALA A 20 48.98 -14.68 -18.13
CA ALA A 20 47.92 -14.16 -19.00
C ALA A 20 46.54 -14.75 -18.66
N ALA A 21 46.46 -16.06 -18.40
CA ALA A 21 45.22 -16.72 -17.98
C ALA A 21 44.75 -16.21 -16.62
N ALA A 22 45.63 -16.02 -15.65
CA ALA A 22 45.31 -15.45 -14.34
C ALA A 22 44.78 -14.01 -14.47
N ALA A 23 45.44 -13.18 -15.29
CA ALA A 23 44.97 -11.81 -15.56
C ALA A 23 43.58 -11.78 -16.21
N LEU A 24 43.30 -12.70 -17.13
CA LEU A 24 41.99 -12.84 -17.78
C LEU A 24 40.90 -13.22 -16.76
N LEU A 25 41.21 -14.18 -15.86
CA LEU A 25 40.28 -14.59 -14.80
C LEU A 25 39.98 -13.45 -13.81
N VAL A 26 41.01 -12.69 -13.43
CA VAL A 26 40.80 -11.49 -12.57
C VAL A 26 39.93 -10.49 -13.27
N ARG A 27 40.19 -10.19 -14.56
CA ARG A 27 39.36 -9.28 -15.35
C ARG A 27 37.91 -9.75 -15.46
N GLN A 28 37.67 -11.04 -15.72
CA GLN A 28 36.33 -11.60 -15.77
C GLN A 28 35.63 -11.47 -14.42
N ARG A 29 36.28 -11.77 -13.30
CA ARG A 29 35.74 -11.59 -11.97
C ARG A 29 35.36 -10.13 -11.70
N GLN A 30 36.18 -9.17 -12.11
CA GLN A 30 35.87 -7.75 -11.97
C GLN A 30 34.64 -7.35 -12.79
N ILE A 31 34.54 -7.82 -14.04
CA ILE A 31 33.36 -7.55 -14.90
C ILE A 31 32.10 -8.11 -14.27
N ILE A 32 32.13 -9.36 -13.80
CA ILE A 32 31.01 -10.01 -13.14
C ILE A 32 30.61 -9.23 -11.87
N HIS A 33 31.60 -8.79 -11.10
CA HIS A 33 31.34 -7.99 -9.89
C HIS A 33 30.68 -6.67 -10.22
N CYS A 34 31.17 -5.91 -11.19
CA CYS A 34 30.57 -4.66 -11.66
C CYS A 34 29.15 -4.88 -12.20
N GLN A 35 28.91 -5.94 -12.97
CA GLN A 35 27.57 -6.26 -13.48
C GLN A 35 26.59 -6.58 -12.35
N ARG A 36 27.02 -7.36 -11.35
CA ARG A 36 26.18 -7.65 -10.16
C ARG A 36 25.85 -6.38 -9.38
N GLN A 37 26.80 -5.48 -9.17
CA GLN A 37 26.55 -4.22 -8.50
C GLN A 37 25.58 -3.34 -9.30
N ALA A 38 25.73 -3.26 -10.61
CA ALA A 38 24.82 -2.52 -11.48
C ALA A 38 23.39 -3.09 -11.47
N LEU A 39 23.23 -4.41 -11.45
CA LEU A 39 21.93 -5.06 -11.32
C LEU A 39 21.30 -4.77 -9.97
N THR A 40 22.04 -4.92 -8.88
CA THR A 40 21.50 -4.61 -7.53
C THR A 40 21.14 -3.14 -7.36
N ALA A 41 21.88 -2.22 -7.97
CA ALA A 41 21.53 -0.80 -7.97
C ALA A 41 20.20 -0.56 -8.74
N ARG A 42 20.08 -1.14 -9.94
CA ARG A 42 18.83 -1.05 -10.74
C ARG A 42 17.62 -1.63 -10.01
N ASP A 43 17.78 -2.76 -9.33
CA ASP A 43 16.70 -3.39 -8.58
C ASP A 43 16.27 -2.52 -7.38
N ARG A 44 17.23 -1.88 -6.69
CA ARG A 44 16.95 -0.92 -5.62
C ARG A 44 16.18 0.30 -6.14
N ASP A 45 16.66 0.88 -7.24
CA ASP A 45 16.00 2.03 -7.87
C ASP A 45 14.58 1.67 -8.31
N ARG A 46 14.41 0.51 -8.96
CA ARG A 46 13.08 0.02 -9.37
C ARG A 46 12.15 -0.17 -8.18
N SER A 47 12.64 -0.78 -7.10
CA SER A 47 11.86 -1.00 -5.88
C SER A 47 11.48 0.32 -5.22
N HIS A 48 12.41 1.28 -5.19
CA HIS A 48 12.17 2.62 -4.67
C HIS A 48 11.08 3.36 -5.48
N TRP A 49 11.21 3.40 -6.81
CA TRP A 49 10.21 4.03 -7.67
C TRP A 49 8.85 3.33 -7.61
N HIS A 50 8.84 2.01 -7.52
CA HIS A 50 7.62 1.25 -7.33
C HIS A 50 6.93 1.62 -6.02
N ARG A 51 7.68 1.72 -4.93
CA ARG A 51 7.15 2.11 -3.62
C ARG A 51 6.57 3.52 -3.65
N LEU A 52 7.29 4.50 -4.19
CA LEU A 52 6.79 5.87 -4.36
C LEU A 52 5.50 5.93 -5.21
N ALA A 53 5.38 5.08 -6.22
CA ALA A 53 4.21 5.05 -7.08
C ALA A 53 2.99 4.35 -6.45
N THR A 54 3.19 3.48 -5.46
CA THR A 54 2.14 2.57 -4.93
C THR A 54 1.86 2.73 -3.44
N HIS A 55 2.64 3.53 -2.72
CA HIS A 55 2.45 3.75 -1.28
C HIS A 55 2.23 5.22 -0.96
N ASN A 56 1.64 5.47 0.18
CA ASN A 56 1.42 6.80 0.73
C ASN A 56 2.63 7.21 1.57
N ASP A 57 3.14 8.44 1.33
CA ASP A 57 4.37 8.93 1.95
C ASP A 57 4.27 9.10 3.47
N THR A 58 3.06 9.35 4.00
CA THR A 58 2.84 9.57 5.43
C THR A 58 2.76 8.26 6.21
N THR A 59 2.06 7.24 5.68
CA THR A 59 1.72 6.03 6.45
C THR A 59 2.42 4.78 5.96
N ASP A 60 3.09 4.86 4.81
CA ASP A 60 3.68 3.72 4.10
C ASP A 60 2.67 2.59 3.76
N LEU A 61 1.38 2.88 3.86
CA LEU A 61 0.34 2.00 3.35
C LEU A 61 0.22 2.10 1.84
N PRO A 62 -0.30 1.07 1.16
CA PRO A 62 -0.76 1.19 -0.22
C PRO A 62 -1.57 2.45 -0.44
N ASN A 63 -1.29 3.17 -1.53
CA ASN A 63 -2.01 4.37 -1.89
C ASN A 63 -3.26 4.05 -2.73
N ARG A 64 -4.00 5.08 -3.13
CA ARG A 64 -5.20 4.97 -3.99
C ARG A 64 -4.94 4.16 -5.27
N ARG A 65 -3.78 4.33 -5.90
CA ARG A 65 -3.42 3.61 -7.12
C ARG A 65 -3.26 2.11 -6.86
N ALA A 66 -2.58 1.75 -5.79
CA ALA A 66 -2.42 0.35 -5.40
C ALA A 66 -3.76 -0.29 -5.04
N LEU A 67 -4.65 0.44 -4.33
CA LEU A 67 -6.02 0.00 -4.06
C LEU A 67 -6.75 -0.34 -5.36
N TRP A 68 -6.77 0.58 -6.33
CA TRP A 68 -7.43 0.38 -7.62
C TRP A 68 -6.91 -0.83 -8.36
N THR A 69 -5.58 -0.95 -8.48
CA THR A 69 -4.96 -2.11 -9.16
C THR A 69 -5.39 -3.43 -8.51
N HIS A 70 -5.49 -3.46 -7.18
CA HIS A 70 -5.92 -4.66 -6.46
C HIS A 70 -7.41 -4.97 -6.68
N VAL A 71 -8.27 -3.97 -6.57
CA VAL A 71 -9.72 -4.13 -6.80
C VAL A 71 -10.00 -4.62 -8.23
N GLU A 72 -9.41 -3.99 -9.25
CA GLU A 72 -9.58 -4.40 -10.66
C GLU A 72 -9.10 -5.84 -10.91
N ALA A 73 -7.97 -6.22 -10.32
CA ALA A 73 -7.45 -7.58 -10.44
C ALA A 73 -8.40 -8.62 -9.82
N THR A 74 -8.93 -8.34 -8.61
CA THR A 74 -9.87 -9.23 -7.93
C THR A 74 -11.20 -9.35 -8.67
N PHE A 75 -11.73 -8.25 -9.18
CA PHE A 75 -12.93 -8.28 -10.05
C PHE A 75 -12.74 -9.15 -11.29
N SER A 76 -11.54 -9.09 -11.90
CA SER A 76 -11.23 -9.90 -13.08
C SER A 76 -11.18 -11.40 -12.80
N LEU A 77 -10.94 -11.79 -11.54
CA LEU A 77 -10.94 -13.18 -11.09
C LEU A 77 -12.35 -13.67 -10.71
N GLY A 78 -13.33 -12.77 -10.58
CA GLY A 78 -14.69 -13.10 -10.17
C GLY A 78 -14.80 -13.54 -8.70
N GLU A 79 -13.84 -13.19 -7.86
CA GLU A 79 -13.83 -13.51 -6.45
C GLU A 79 -14.76 -12.58 -5.65
N PRO A 80 -15.41 -13.10 -4.56
CA PRO A 80 -16.20 -12.27 -3.65
C PRO A 80 -15.35 -11.16 -3.04
N LEU A 81 -15.81 -9.92 -3.17
CA LEU A 81 -15.06 -8.73 -2.81
C LEU A 81 -15.96 -7.70 -2.14
N GLY A 82 -15.48 -7.12 -1.04
CA GLY A 82 -16.07 -5.95 -0.42
C GLY A 82 -15.04 -4.83 -0.26
N LEU A 83 -15.56 -3.61 -0.17
CA LEU A 83 -14.78 -2.41 0.05
C LEU A 83 -15.29 -1.68 1.29
N VAL A 84 -14.37 -1.34 2.18
CA VAL A 84 -14.64 -0.53 3.38
C VAL A 84 -13.92 0.80 3.21
N LEU A 85 -14.65 1.90 3.24
CA LEU A 85 -14.11 3.27 3.25
C LEU A 85 -14.22 3.87 4.65
N ILE A 86 -13.20 4.60 5.03
CA ILE A 86 -13.01 5.12 6.38
C ILE A 86 -12.56 6.58 6.27
N ASP A 87 -13.21 7.48 7.00
CA ASP A 87 -12.88 8.90 7.09
C ASP A 87 -12.75 9.28 8.58
N LEU A 88 -11.63 9.87 8.99
CA LEU A 88 -11.43 10.28 10.37
C LEU A 88 -12.26 11.53 10.70
N ASP A 89 -13.10 11.41 11.72
CA ASP A 89 -13.94 12.52 12.11
C ASP A 89 -13.11 13.67 12.69
N ARG A 90 -13.35 14.89 12.17
CA ARG A 90 -12.73 16.13 12.67
C ARG A 90 -11.20 16.15 12.61
N PHE A 91 -10.57 15.41 11.71
CA PHE A 91 -9.10 15.39 11.56
C PHE A 91 -8.52 16.79 11.34
N LYS A 92 -9.24 17.67 10.62
CA LYS A 92 -8.84 19.07 10.47
C LYS A 92 -8.67 19.78 11.82
N GLN A 93 -9.54 19.50 12.81
CA GLN A 93 -9.41 20.11 14.15
C GLN A 93 -8.14 19.63 14.88
N VAL A 94 -7.72 18.39 14.64
CA VAL A 94 -6.44 17.88 15.18
C VAL A 94 -5.28 18.68 14.59
N ASN A 95 -5.25 18.86 13.27
CA ASN A 95 -4.23 19.67 12.59
C ASN A 95 -4.23 21.13 13.08
N ASP A 96 -5.41 21.73 13.20
CA ASP A 96 -5.56 23.14 13.63
C ASP A 96 -5.13 23.33 15.10
N THR A 97 -5.27 22.28 15.94
CA THR A 97 -4.96 22.35 17.37
C THR A 97 -3.51 21.97 17.70
N TYR A 98 -2.97 20.92 17.05
CA TYR A 98 -1.69 20.31 17.39
C TYR A 98 -0.62 20.49 16.30
N GLY A 99 -1.00 21.00 15.12
CA GLY A 99 -0.12 21.14 13.96
C GLY A 99 -0.09 19.89 13.07
N HIS A 100 0.39 20.08 11.83
CA HIS A 100 0.41 19.05 10.80
C HIS A 100 1.34 17.88 11.12
N GLU A 101 2.43 18.10 11.85
CA GLU A 101 3.35 17.02 12.24
C GLU A 101 2.62 16.01 13.13
N HIS A 102 1.94 16.46 14.15
CA HIS A 102 1.15 15.59 15.02
C HIS A 102 -0.06 14.97 14.31
N GLY A 103 -0.63 15.66 13.32
CA GLY A 103 -1.63 15.07 12.44
C GLY A 103 -1.07 13.91 11.63
N ASN A 104 0.15 14.02 11.13
CA ASN A 104 0.83 12.93 10.43
C ASN A 104 1.16 11.77 11.37
N ASP A 105 1.58 12.02 12.60
CA ASP A 105 1.79 10.99 13.63
C ASP A 105 0.49 10.21 13.91
N LEU A 106 -0.64 10.92 13.99
CA LEU A 106 -1.95 10.31 14.13
C LEU A 106 -2.30 9.42 12.94
N LEU A 107 -2.10 9.91 11.70
CA LEU A 107 -2.36 9.13 10.48
C LEU A 107 -1.49 7.87 10.44
N HIS A 108 -0.22 7.98 10.83
CA HIS A 108 0.70 6.85 10.90
C HIS A 108 0.20 5.78 11.90
N GLU A 109 -0.24 6.21 13.09
CA GLU A 109 -0.76 5.29 14.11
C GLU A 109 -2.11 4.66 13.67
N VAL A 110 -2.99 5.40 13.01
CA VAL A 110 -4.21 4.85 12.38
C VAL A 110 -3.84 3.78 11.36
N GLY A 111 -2.90 4.06 10.48
CA GLY A 111 -2.39 3.10 9.50
C GLY A 111 -1.89 1.82 10.18
N ARG A 112 -1.08 1.95 11.22
CA ARG A 112 -0.57 0.83 12.02
C ARG A 112 -1.70 0.01 12.66
N ARG A 113 -2.75 0.64 13.17
CA ARG A 113 -3.91 -0.06 13.75
C ARG A 113 -4.72 -0.79 12.67
N LEU A 114 -4.79 -0.24 11.47
CA LEU A 114 -5.49 -0.88 10.34
C LEU A 114 -4.71 -2.06 9.76
N THR A 115 -3.38 -2.07 9.80
CA THR A 115 -2.59 -3.24 9.36
C THR A 115 -2.73 -4.46 10.25
N ALA A 116 -3.14 -4.30 11.51
CA ALA A 116 -3.43 -5.42 12.42
C ALA A 116 -4.80 -6.08 12.13
N HIS A 117 -5.17 -6.20 10.85
CA HIS A 117 -6.46 -6.72 10.40
C HIS A 117 -6.57 -8.26 10.45
N GLY A 118 -7.79 -8.77 10.31
CA GLY A 118 -8.08 -10.21 10.21
C GLY A 118 -7.70 -10.78 8.82
N PRO A 119 -7.76 -12.11 8.66
CA PRO A 119 -7.32 -12.81 7.45
C PRO A 119 -8.13 -12.45 6.19
N SER A 120 -9.39 -12.05 6.34
CA SER A 120 -10.25 -11.66 5.21
C SER A 120 -9.87 -10.31 4.58
N VAL A 121 -9.11 -9.47 5.30
CA VAL A 121 -8.65 -8.18 4.73
C VAL A 121 -7.42 -8.41 3.89
N ALA A 122 -7.56 -8.25 2.58
CA ALA A 122 -6.50 -8.45 1.61
C ALA A 122 -5.56 -7.24 1.49
N LEU A 123 -6.10 -6.02 1.68
CA LEU A 123 -5.33 -4.80 1.56
C LEU A 123 -5.90 -3.72 2.49
N ALA A 124 -5.02 -3.01 3.21
CA ALA A 124 -5.32 -1.74 3.85
C ALA A 124 -4.59 -0.62 3.11
N ALA A 125 -5.28 0.47 2.79
CA ALA A 125 -4.75 1.57 2.01
C ALA A 125 -5.01 2.94 2.67
N HIS A 126 -4.10 3.89 2.46
CA HIS A 126 -4.30 5.30 2.78
C HIS A 126 -4.52 6.08 1.48
N LEU A 127 -5.73 6.61 1.30
CA LEU A 127 -6.13 7.20 0.02
C LEU A 127 -5.65 8.64 -0.16
N ALA A 128 -5.93 9.48 0.80
CA ALA A 128 -5.47 10.89 0.87
C ALA A 128 -5.98 11.54 2.16
N GLY A 129 -5.21 12.43 2.76
CA GLY A 129 -5.65 13.21 3.93
C GLY A 129 -6.07 12.33 5.10
N ASP A 130 -7.34 12.30 5.43
CA ASP A 130 -7.97 11.53 6.52
C ASP A 130 -8.72 10.28 6.04
N GLU A 131 -8.59 9.92 4.75
CA GLU A 131 -9.32 8.82 4.12
C GLU A 131 -8.49 7.53 4.01
N PHE A 132 -9.04 6.42 4.52
CA PHE A 132 -8.45 5.08 4.41
C PHE A 132 -9.44 4.11 3.75
N ALA A 133 -8.93 2.96 3.31
CA ALA A 133 -9.75 1.91 2.74
C ALA A 133 -9.24 0.52 3.13
N LEU A 134 -10.16 -0.45 3.18
CA LEU A 134 -9.83 -1.88 3.25
C LEU A 134 -10.47 -2.60 2.07
N VAL A 135 -9.72 -3.48 1.43
CA VAL A 135 -10.24 -4.47 0.50
C VAL A 135 -10.41 -5.77 1.25
N VAL A 136 -11.60 -6.35 1.20
CA VAL A 136 -11.97 -7.55 1.95
C VAL A 136 -12.41 -8.62 0.98
N HIS A 137 -11.78 -9.80 1.06
CA HIS A 137 -12.25 -10.98 0.35
C HIS A 137 -13.27 -11.70 1.22
N GLY A 138 -14.47 -11.95 0.67
CA GLY A 138 -15.53 -12.65 1.37
C GLY A 138 -16.92 -12.07 1.13
N ASP A 139 -17.86 -12.59 1.89
CA ASP A 139 -19.27 -12.23 1.84
C ASP A 139 -19.61 -10.99 2.70
N ASP A 140 -20.90 -10.65 2.77
CA ASP A 140 -21.44 -9.52 3.56
C ASP A 140 -20.99 -9.58 5.03
N GLY A 141 -20.98 -10.78 5.63
CA GLY A 141 -20.63 -10.95 7.04
C GLY A 141 -19.15 -10.66 7.31
N GLU A 142 -18.27 -11.09 6.40
CA GLU A 142 -16.83 -10.84 6.50
C GLU A 142 -16.50 -9.37 6.30
N VAL A 143 -17.17 -8.70 5.34
CA VAL A 143 -17.00 -7.27 5.07
C VAL A 143 -17.52 -6.42 6.23
N GLU A 144 -18.68 -6.76 6.78
CA GLU A 144 -19.22 -6.11 7.98
C GLU A 144 -18.30 -6.29 9.18
N ALA A 145 -17.81 -7.50 9.42
CA ALA A 145 -16.87 -7.78 10.52
C ALA A 145 -15.58 -6.97 10.39
N ALA A 146 -15.05 -6.83 9.17
CA ALA A 146 -13.87 -6.01 8.89
C ALA A 146 -14.14 -4.52 9.14
N ALA A 147 -15.29 -3.99 8.68
CA ALA A 147 -15.70 -2.61 8.91
C ALA A 147 -15.85 -2.31 10.40
N GLN A 148 -16.52 -3.19 11.15
CA GLN A 148 -16.68 -3.08 12.60
C GLN A 148 -15.33 -3.16 13.33
N ALA A 149 -14.42 -4.06 12.90
CA ALA A 149 -13.10 -4.18 13.48
C ALA A 149 -12.25 -2.92 13.24
N ALA A 150 -12.27 -2.37 12.04
CA ALA A 150 -11.59 -1.12 11.71
C ALA A 150 -12.09 0.04 12.55
N HIS A 151 -13.41 0.25 12.60
CA HIS A 151 -14.01 1.29 13.43
C HIS A 151 -13.62 1.15 14.91
N ARG A 152 -13.69 -0.07 15.48
CA ARG A 152 -13.30 -0.30 16.87
C ARG A 152 -11.83 0.01 17.12
N ARG A 153 -10.94 -0.39 16.21
CA ARG A 153 -9.48 -0.16 16.36
C ARG A 153 -9.12 1.31 16.31
N ILE A 154 -9.81 2.09 15.48
CA ILE A 154 -9.60 3.53 15.42
C ILE A 154 -10.18 4.21 16.66
N SER A 155 -11.42 3.88 17.05
CA SER A 155 -12.20 4.71 17.98
C SER A 155 -12.11 4.29 19.46
N LYS A 156 -11.68 3.05 19.77
CA LYS A 156 -11.69 2.57 21.18
C LYS A 156 -10.51 2.99 22.01
N LEU A 157 -9.34 3.13 21.40
CA LEU A 157 -8.12 3.42 22.12
C LEU A 157 -7.68 4.85 21.85
N PRO A 158 -7.34 5.63 22.86
CA PRO A 158 -6.83 6.97 22.65
C PRO A 158 -5.52 6.97 21.86
N TYR A 159 -5.24 8.10 21.27
CA TYR A 159 -3.97 8.40 20.61
C TYR A 159 -3.17 9.35 21.48
N GLU A 160 -1.87 9.13 21.57
CA GLU A 160 -0.99 10.09 22.23
C GLU A 160 -0.58 11.17 21.22
N ILE A 161 -1.05 12.40 21.45
CA ILE A 161 -0.79 13.55 20.57
C ILE A 161 -0.24 14.68 21.44
N ALA A 162 0.99 15.10 21.19
CA ALA A 162 1.66 16.16 21.96
C ALA A 162 1.61 15.91 23.49
N GLY A 163 1.83 14.67 23.94
CA GLY A 163 1.78 14.27 25.35
C GLY A 163 0.37 14.23 25.97
N ARG A 164 -0.68 14.25 25.13
CA ARG A 164 -2.08 14.18 25.55
C ARG A 164 -2.78 12.97 24.95
N GLN A 165 -3.70 12.39 25.74
CA GLN A 165 -4.57 11.32 25.26
C GLN A 165 -5.78 11.92 24.54
N VAL A 166 -5.90 11.67 23.22
CA VAL A 166 -6.97 12.19 22.36
C VAL A 166 -7.77 11.02 21.79
N ILE A 167 -9.09 11.09 21.92
CA ILE A 167 -10.00 10.13 21.25
C ILE A 167 -10.31 10.66 19.87
N VAL A 168 -10.06 9.83 18.85
CA VAL A 168 -10.41 10.08 17.46
C VAL A 168 -11.45 9.06 17.06
N THR A 169 -12.51 9.50 16.37
CA THR A 169 -13.53 8.62 15.81
C THR A 169 -13.43 8.59 14.29
N ALA A 170 -14.09 7.63 13.67
CA ALA A 170 -14.15 7.51 12.23
C ALA A 170 -15.55 7.19 11.75
N SER A 171 -15.89 7.72 10.58
CA SER A 171 -17.07 7.34 9.83
C SER A 171 -16.70 6.28 8.83
N VAL A 172 -17.38 5.13 8.87
CA VAL A 172 -17.05 3.94 8.08
C VAL A 172 -18.25 3.58 7.20
N GLY A 173 -18.01 3.44 5.90
CA GLY A 173 -18.99 2.91 4.94
C GLY A 173 -18.45 1.66 4.27
N TYR A 174 -19.31 0.67 4.00
CA TYR A 174 -18.91 -0.52 3.30
C TYR A 174 -19.97 -0.98 2.30
N ALA A 175 -19.48 -1.67 1.28
CA ALA A 175 -20.31 -2.30 0.26
C ALA A 175 -19.65 -3.62 -0.19
N VAL A 176 -20.48 -4.54 -0.68
CA VAL A 176 -20.06 -5.82 -1.26
C VAL A 176 -20.35 -5.80 -2.76
N ALA A 177 -19.47 -6.39 -3.54
CA ALA A 177 -19.64 -6.50 -4.99
C ALA A 177 -20.79 -7.44 -5.32
N GLU A 178 -21.76 -6.94 -6.10
CA GLU A 178 -22.87 -7.73 -6.61
C GLU A 178 -22.56 -8.26 -8.03
N PRO A 179 -23.18 -9.36 -8.47
CA PRO A 179 -23.03 -9.86 -9.83
C PRO A 179 -23.36 -8.78 -10.89
N GLY A 180 -22.45 -8.55 -11.81
CA GLY A 180 -22.58 -7.52 -12.85
C GLY A 180 -22.21 -6.10 -12.44
N MET A 181 -21.87 -5.86 -11.18
CA MET A 181 -21.34 -4.58 -10.72
C MET A 181 -19.94 -4.34 -11.31
N LEU A 182 -19.60 -3.08 -11.57
CA LEU A 182 -18.25 -2.69 -11.98
C LEU A 182 -17.43 -2.21 -10.76
N PRO A 183 -16.09 -2.27 -10.81
CA PRO A 183 -15.23 -1.77 -9.72
C PRO A 183 -15.58 -0.37 -9.22
N ARG A 184 -15.89 0.54 -10.16
CA ARG A 184 -16.29 1.92 -9.84
C ARG A 184 -17.61 2.01 -9.08
N ASP A 185 -18.54 1.09 -9.36
CA ASP A 185 -19.86 1.10 -8.73
C ASP A 185 -19.75 0.61 -7.28
N LEU A 186 -18.88 -0.36 -6.99
CA LEU A 186 -18.55 -0.79 -5.63
C LEU A 186 -17.94 0.35 -4.81
N LEU A 187 -16.98 1.09 -5.38
CA LEU A 187 -16.40 2.24 -4.70
C LEU A 187 -17.46 3.31 -4.42
N HIS A 188 -18.32 3.61 -5.38
CA HIS A 188 -19.40 4.57 -5.21
C HIS A 188 -20.38 4.14 -4.12
N ALA A 189 -20.75 2.87 -4.06
CA ALA A 189 -21.61 2.29 -3.04
C ALA A 189 -21.02 2.45 -1.63
N ALA A 190 -19.74 2.12 -1.46
CA ALA A 190 -19.02 2.28 -0.19
C ALA A 190 -18.89 3.77 0.22
N ASP A 191 -18.63 4.67 -0.74
CA ASP A 191 -18.54 6.12 -0.50
C ASP A 191 -19.89 6.71 -0.05
N GLN A 192 -20.98 6.32 -0.69
CA GLN A 192 -22.34 6.72 -0.26
C GLN A 192 -22.64 6.26 1.17
N ALA A 193 -22.29 5.02 1.50
CA ALA A 193 -22.47 4.50 2.86
C ALA A 193 -21.65 5.30 3.88
N MET A 194 -20.37 5.59 3.59
CA MET A 194 -19.50 6.39 4.45
C MET A 194 -20.03 7.82 4.62
N TYR A 195 -20.46 8.46 3.55
CA TYR A 195 -21.06 9.78 3.61
C TYR A 195 -22.32 9.82 4.51
N LEU A 196 -23.16 8.79 4.41
CA LEU A 196 -24.34 8.67 5.28
C LEU A 196 -23.97 8.40 6.72
N ALA A 197 -22.92 7.58 6.98
CA ALA A 197 -22.40 7.36 8.32
C ALA A 197 -21.92 8.69 8.94
N LYS A 198 -21.18 9.50 8.18
CA LYS A 198 -20.69 10.83 8.60
C LYS A 198 -21.82 11.80 8.89
N ARG A 199 -22.81 11.89 8.00
CA ARG A 199 -23.97 12.77 8.19
C ARG A 199 -24.83 12.41 9.40
N LYS A 200 -25.08 11.11 9.59
CA LYS A 200 -25.93 10.61 10.68
C LYS A 200 -25.17 10.40 11.99
N ARG A 201 -23.85 10.55 11.98
CA ARG A 201 -22.94 10.31 13.12
C ARG A 201 -23.17 8.93 13.75
N CYS A 202 -23.40 7.92 12.92
CA CYS A 202 -23.68 6.56 13.39
C CYS A 202 -22.44 5.64 13.41
N GLY A 203 -21.28 6.16 13.07
CA GLY A 203 -20.01 5.44 13.07
C GLY A 203 -19.84 4.50 11.88
N ILE A 204 -20.74 3.53 11.68
CA ILE A 204 -20.63 2.52 10.60
C ILE A 204 -21.95 2.43 9.84
N ARG A 205 -21.87 2.21 8.51
CA ARG A 205 -23.02 1.97 7.67
C ARG A 205 -22.69 1.04 6.49
N ALA A 206 -23.61 0.10 6.24
CA ALA A 206 -23.65 -0.65 4.99
C ALA A 206 -24.22 0.21 3.85
N HIS A 207 -23.81 -0.07 2.63
CA HIS A 207 -24.53 0.41 1.46
C HIS A 207 -25.92 -0.21 1.42
N ASP A 208 -26.92 0.63 1.15
CA ASP A 208 -28.31 0.21 0.98
C ASP A 208 -28.81 0.78 -0.36
N PRO A 209 -29.05 -0.07 -1.36
CA PRO A 209 -29.50 0.38 -2.69
C PRO A 209 -30.80 1.20 -2.65
N SER A 210 -31.66 1.00 -1.61
CA SER A 210 -32.91 1.76 -1.45
C SER A 210 -32.68 3.21 -1.07
N HIS A 211 -31.50 3.55 -0.58
CA HIS A 211 -31.06 4.90 -0.22
C HIS A 211 -30.15 5.54 -1.27
N ALA A 212 -30.15 5.04 -2.50
CA ALA A 212 -29.38 5.63 -3.58
C ALA A 212 -29.68 7.12 -3.71
N THR A 213 -28.66 7.95 -3.53
CA THR A 213 -28.78 9.41 -3.71
C THR A 213 -29.06 9.68 -5.19
N PRO A 214 -30.04 10.55 -5.53
CA PRO A 214 -30.32 10.88 -6.92
C PRO A 214 -29.06 11.31 -7.67
N PRO A 215 -28.92 10.96 -8.96
CA PRO A 215 -27.81 11.43 -9.79
C PRO A 215 -27.82 12.97 -9.79
N GLY A 216 -26.77 13.61 -9.31
CA GLY A 216 -26.65 15.07 -9.23
C GLY A 216 -26.16 15.61 -7.88
N VAL A 217 -26.21 14.84 -6.79
CA VAL A 217 -25.50 15.17 -5.57
C VAL A 217 -24.05 14.73 -5.77
N VAL A 218 -23.16 15.72 -5.94
CA VAL A 218 -21.71 15.49 -6.02
C VAL A 218 -21.29 14.85 -4.71
N THR A 219 -21.29 13.51 -4.68
CA THR A 219 -20.44 12.78 -3.77
C THR A 219 -19.02 13.28 -4.03
N ARG A 220 -18.25 13.52 -2.98
CA ARG A 220 -16.88 14.03 -3.11
C ARG A 220 -15.96 13.01 -3.80
N TYR A 221 -16.33 12.72 -5.03
CA TYR A 221 -15.46 12.06 -5.98
C TYR A 221 -14.41 13.09 -6.41
N ARG A 222 -13.55 13.47 -5.46
CA ARG A 222 -12.36 14.23 -5.80
C ARG A 222 -11.41 13.31 -6.53
N ASP A 223 -11.57 13.38 -7.86
CA ASP A 223 -10.55 13.08 -8.85
C ASP A 223 -10.00 11.66 -8.88
N LEU A 224 -10.85 10.76 -9.41
CA LEU A 224 -10.37 9.63 -10.18
C LEU A 224 -9.96 10.14 -11.57
N ARG A 225 -8.89 10.94 -11.65
CA ARG A 225 -8.12 11.22 -12.86
C ARG A 225 -6.66 10.92 -12.65
#